data_34517a6b380f6968c41401eb2f3c42c5
#
_entry.id   34517a6b380f6968c41401eb2f3c42c5
#
_cell.length_a   1.000
_cell.length_b   1.000
_cell.length_c   1.000
_cell.angle_alpha   90.00
_cell.angle_beta   90.00
_cell.angle_gamma   90.00
#
_symmetry.space_group_name_H-M   'P 1'
#
loop_
_entity.id
_entity.type
_entity.pdbx_description
1 polymer ?
#
loop_
_entity_poly.entity_id
_entity_poly.type
_entity_poly.pdbx_seq_one_letter_code
_entity_poly.pdbx_strand_id
1 'polypeptide(L)'
;GAVILSKPSAQNHPPGPIESTTMSYLVLARKYRPRNFTEMVGQEHVVQALTNALVQQRLHHAYLFTGTRGVGKTTVSRVLAKSLNCQGVDGTGGITANPCGVCQACTDIDAGRFVDYTELDAASNRGVDEVQSLLEQAVYKPVQGRFKVFMIDEVHMLTNTAFNAMLKTLEEPPEYLKFVLATTDPQKVPVTVLSRCLQFNLRPMAPETVLEHLGHVLGQENIESEPQALRLLARAARGSMRDALSLTDQAIAYRSEE
;
A
#
# COMPACT_ATOMS: atom_id res chain seq x y z
N GLY A 1 11.15 -11.36 29.05
CA GLY A 1 11.69 -10.02 29.24
C GLY A 1 10.75 -8.97 28.67
N ALA A 2 10.30 -8.04 29.51
CA ALA A 2 9.40 -6.98 29.09
C ALA A 2 10.07 -6.04 28.10
N VAL A 3 9.38 -5.77 26.98
CA VAL A 3 9.78 -4.76 26.00
C VAL A 3 9.50 -3.39 26.64
N ILE A 4 10.52 -2.57 26.86
CA ILE A 4 10.37 -1.28 27.55
C ILE A 4 10.20 -0.15 26.52
N LEU A 5 8.95 0.29 26.35
CA LEU A 5 8.58 1.52 25.65
C LEU A 5 7.95 2.49 26.66
N SER A 6 8.42 3.75 26.75
CA SER A 6 7.91 4.72 27.70
C SER A 6 6.78 5.61 27.11
N LYS A 7 5.83 6.02 27.96
CA LYS A 7 4.78 6.97 27.57
C LYS A 7 5.37 8.34 27.25
N PRO A 8 4.70 9.13 26.42
CA PRO A 8 5.09 10.53 26.21
C PRO A 8 5.04 11.29 27.56
N SER A 9 6.06 12.08 27.82
CA SER A 9 6.12 12.93 29.01
C SER A 9 4.99 13.97 28.95
N ALA A 10 4.10 13.93 29.92
CA ALA A 10 3.05 14.91 30.08
C ALA A 10 3.67 16.27 30.42
N GLN A 11 3.69 17.19 29.50
CA GLN A 11 3.90 18.60 29.82
C GLN A 11 2.60 19.13 30.45
N ASN A 12 2.70 19.59 31.70
CA ASN A 12 1.63 20.22 32.43
C ASN A 12 1.18 21.50 31.72
N HIS A 13 0.06 21.40 31.00
CA HIS A 13 -0.72 22.56 30.58
C HIS A 13 -2.05 22.54 31.35
N PRO A 14 -2.58 23.72 31.77
CA PRO A 14 -3.86 23.77 32.45
C PRO A 14 -4.99 23.31 31.53
N PRO A 15 -6.06 22.70 32.09
CA PRO A 15 -7.13 22.14 31.28
C PRO A 15 -7.94 23.25 30.60
N GLY A 16 -7.87 23.29 29.28
CA GLY A 16 -8.84 23.95 28.43
C GLY A 16 -10.14 23.13 28.33
N PRO A 17 -11.25 23.72 27.83
CA PRO A 17 -12.54 23.05 27.81
C PRO A 17 -12.47 21.73 27.02
N ILE A 18 -13.02 20.68 27.64
CA ILE A 18 -13.09 19.32 27.09
C ILE A 18 -14.08 19.34 25.93
N GLU A 19 -13.58 19.54 24.72
CA GLU A 19 -14.30 19.09 23.54
C GLU A 19 -14.05 17.58 23.43
N SER A 20 -15.09 16.80 23.66
CA SER A 20 -15.11 15.36 23.47
C SER A 20 -15.07 15.03 21.97
N THR A 21 -13.91 15.25 21.35
CA THR A 21 -13.61 14.64 20.08
C THR A 21 -13.09 13.24 20.41
N THR A 22 -13.90 12.23 20.18
CA THR A 22 -13.45 10.84 20.12
C THR A 22 -12.41 10.76 19.00
N MET A 23 -11.15 11.03 19.31
CA MET A 23 -10.06 10.77 18.40
C MET A 23 -9.98 9.24 18.27
N SER A 24 -10.46 8.73 17.12
CA SER A 24 -10.23 7.35 16.75
C SER A 24 -8.72 7.16 16.69
N TYR A 25 -8.17 6.30 17.60
CA TYR A 25 -6.77 5.94 17.61
C TYR A 25 -6.43 5.24 16.30
N LEU A 26 -5.61 5.89 15.45
CA LEU A 26 -5.09 5.26 14.25
C LEU A 26 -3.91 4.38 14.62
N VAL A 27 -4.00 3.07 14.32
CA VAL A 27 -2.88 2.14 14.47
C VAL A 27 -1.69 2.60 13.63
N LEU A 28 -0.48 2.37 14.15
CA LEU A 28 0.76 2.84 13.54
C LEU A 28 0.94 2.36 12.10
N ALA A 29 0.61 1.11 11.81
CA ALA A 29 0.72 0.56 10.46
C ALA A 29 -0.12 1.32 9.43
N ARG A 30 -1.27 1.85 9.83
CA ARG A 30 -2.15 2.65 8.98
C ARG A 30 -1.68 4.11 8.92
N LYS A 31 -1.33 4.70 10.06
CA LYS A 31 -0.88 6.09 10.17
C LYS A 31 0.42 6.33 9.39
N TYR A 32 1.35 5.39 9.44
CA TYR A 32 2.67 5.48 8.80
C TYR A 32 2.78 4.69 7.51
N ARG A 33 1.66 4.31 6.89
CA ARG A 33 1.68 3.74 5.54
C ARG A 33 2.25 4.79 4.58
N PRO A 34 3.24 4.44 3.75
CA PRO A 34 3.77 5.36 2.76
C PRO A 34 2.69 5.92 1.84
N ARG A 35 2.70 7.22 1.61
CA ARG A 35 1.72 7.93 0.77
C ARG A 35 2.25 8.28 -0.60
N ASN A 36 3.56 8.21 -0.78
CA ASN A 36 4.26 8.44 -2.03
C ASN A 36 5.48 7.52 -2.13
N PHE A 37 6.15 7.53 -3.29
CA PHE A 37 7.31 6.67 -3.51
C PHE A 37 8.51 7.07 -2.65
N THR A 38 8.69 8.34 -2.29
CA THR A 38 9.82 8.77 -1.45
C THR A 38 9.72 8.29 -0.01
N GLU A 39 8.51 8.05 0.49
CA GLU A 39 8.28 7.50 1.83
C GLU A 39 8.44 5.97 1.89
N MET A 40 8.51 5.29 0.75
CA MET A 40 8.68 3.84 0.71
C MET A 40 10.09 3.45 1.12
N VAL A 41 10.17 2.50 2.05
CA VAL A 41 11.43 2.04 2.65
C VAL A 41 11.78 0.66 2.13
N GLY A 42 13.05 0.46 1.75
CA GLY A 42 13.60 -0.85 1.41
C GLY A 42 13.26 -1.37 0.01
N GLN A 43 12.63 -0.56 -0.85
CA GLN A 43 12.19 -0.95 -2.19
C GLN A 43 12.75 -0.02 -3.28
N GLU A 44 13.97 0.45 -3.12
CA GLU A 44 14.58 1.49 -3.96
C GLU A 44 14.57 1.13 -5.45
N HIS A 45 14.83 -0.14 -5.78
CA HIS A 45 14.85 -0.62 -7.16
C HIS A 45 13.47 -0.53 -7.85
N VAL A 46 12.40 -0.84 -7.12
CA VAL A 46 11.02 -0.73 -7.61
C VAL A 46 10.62 0.74 -7.74
N VAL A 47 10.88 1.53 -6.71
CA VAL A 47 10.60 2.97 -6.69
C VAL A 47 11.28 3.67 -7.86
N GLN A 48 12.55 3.39 -8.11
CA GLN A 48 13.28 3.99 -9.21
C GLN A 48 12.68 3.64 -10.57
N ALA A 49 12.36 2.36 -10.79
CA ALA A 49 11.79 1.91 -12.06
C ALA A 49 10.40 2.52 -12.31
N LEU A 50 9.53 2.54 -11.31
CA LEU A 50 8.20 3.13 -11.42
C LEU A 50 8.26 4.66 -11.59
N THR A 51 9.12 5.34 -10.86
CA THR A 51 9.32 6.78 -10.98
C THR A 51 9.79 7.15 -12.39
N ASN A 52 10.77 6.43 -12.93
CA ASN A 52 11.25 6.65 -14.28
C ASN A 52 10.17 6.42 -15.34
N ALA A 53 9.38 5.36 -15.20
CA ALA A 53 8.26 5.07 -16.09
C ALA A 53 7.21 6.18 -16.08
N LEU A 54 6.89 6.72 -14.92
CA LEU A 54 5.93 7.82 -14.75
C LEU A 54 6.44 9.13 -15.33
N VAL A 55 7.70 9.47 -15.08
CA VAL A 55 8.33 10.70 -15.62
C VAL A 55 8.40 10.65 -17.14
N GLN A 56 8.74 9.51 -17.71
CA GLN A 56 8.81 9.31 -19.16
C GLN A 56 7.47 9.00 -19.81
N GLN A 57 6.42 8.85 -19.01
CA GLN A 57 5.09 8.41 -19.44
C GLN A 57 5.10 7.11 -20.25
N ARG A 58 5.99 6.20 -19.91
CA ARG A 58 6.07 4.85 -20.45
C ARG A 58 5.28 3.90 -19.57
N LEU A 59 3.97 4.00 -19.65
CA LEU A 59 3.05 3.25 -18.82
C LEU A 59 2.77 1.87 -19.42
N HIS A 60 2.84 0.86 -18.57
CA HIS A 60 2.40 -0.49 -18.90
C HIS A 60 0.92 -0.66 -18.55
N HIS A 61 0.23 -1.58 -19.20
CA HIS A 61 -1.19 -1.86 -18.92
C HIS A 61 -1.39 -2.84 -17.75
N ALA A 62 -0.35 -3.60 -17.37
CA ALA A 62 -0.41 -4.53 -16.25
C ALA A 62 0.92 -4.59 -15.51
N TYR A 63 0.84 -4.48 -14.19
CA TYR A 63 1.96 -4.59 -13.27
C TYR A 63 1.73 -5.77 -12.34
N LEU A 64 2.75 -6.58 -12.12
CA LEU A 64 2.70 -7.67 -11.14
C LEU A 64 3.73 -7.44 -10.04
N PHE A 65 3.26 -7.32 -8.81
CA PHE A 65 4.10 -7.23 -7.62
C PHE A 65 4.11 -8.58 -6.90
N THR A 66 5.30 -9.13 -6.76
CA THR A 66 5.53 -10.37 -6.02
C THR A 66 6.24 -10.08 -4.71
N GLY A 67 6.07 -10.92 -3.74
CA GLY A 67 6.73 -10.79 -2.45
C GLY A 67 5.93 -11.41 -1.31
N THR A 68 6.57 -11.56 -0.18
CA THR A 68 5.93 -12.07 1.02
C THR A 68 4.87 -11.11 1.55
N ARG A 69 4.05 -11.59 2.45
CA ARG A 69 2.97 -10.80 3.04
C ARG A 69 3.53 -9.60 3.83
N GLY A 70 2.91 -8.44 3.67
CA GLY A 70 3.26 -7.26 4.44
C GLY A 70 4.49 -6.48 3.96
N VAL A 71 5.01 -6.75 2.76
CA VAL A 71 6.19 -6.05 2.20
C VAL A 71 5.83 -4.77 1.43
N GLY A 72 4.54 -4.44 1.27
CA GLY A 72 4.10 -3.18 0.68
C GLY A 72 3.44 -3.27 -0.69
N LYS A 73 2.94 -4.45 -1.10
CA LYS A 73 2.27 -4.63 -2.40
C LYS A 73 1.05 -3.71 -2.56
N THR A 74 0.17 -3.65 -1.56
CA THR A 74 -1.00 -2.76 -1.57
C THR A 74 -0.59 -1.29 -1.52
N THR A 75 0.43 -0.96 -0.76
CA THR A 75 0.97 0.40 -0.67
C THR A 75 1.48 0.89 -2.02
N VAL A 76 2.28 0.10 -2.72
CA VAL A 76 2.76 0.41 -4.08
C VAL A 76 1.59 0.63 -5.03
N SER A 77 0.57 -0.23 -4.97
CA SER A 77 -0.62 -0.11 -5.82
C SER A 77 -1.35 1.22 -5.62
N ARG A 78 -1.56 1.63 -4.37
CA ARG A 78 -2.22 2.91 -4.07
C ARG A 78 -1.40 4.11 -4.50
N VAL A 79 -0.09 4.08 -4.27
CA VAL A 79 0.80 5.16 -4.72
C VAL A 79 0.79 5.26 -6.25
N LEU A 80 0.84 4.14 -6.95
CA LEU A 80 0.76 4.11 -8.41
C LEU A 80 -0.58 4.65 -8.91
N ALA A 81 -1.70 4.26 -8.32
CA ALA A 81 -3.03 4.76 -8.67
C ALA A 81 -3.14 6.28 -8.47
N LYS A 82 -2.59 6.81 -7.38
CA LYS A 82 -2.51 8.26 -7.14
C LYS A 82 -1.64 8.96 -8.18
N SER A 83 -0.49 8.40 -8.51
CA SER A 83 0.41 8.93 -9.54
C SER A 83 -0.25 9.03 -10.91
N LEU A 84 -1.07 8.06 -11.26
CA LEU A 84 -1.81 8.02 -12.52
C LEU A 84 -2.99 9.00 -12.55
N ASN A 85 -3.61 9.27 -11.42
CA ASN A 85 -4.88 10.01 -11.33
C ASN A 85 -4.77 11.36 -10.62
N CYS A 86 -3.60 11.73 -10.09
CA CYS A 86 -3.41 12.99 -9.39
C CYS A 86 -3.83 14.19 -10.25
N GLN A 87 -4.57 15.10 -9.67
CA GLN A 87 -5.04 16.34 -10.31
C GLN A 87 -4.15 17.55 -9.97
N GLY A 88 -3.15 17.37 -9.09
CA GLY A 88 -2.34 18.46 -8.57
C GLY A 88 -3.06 19.28 -7.50
N VAL A 89 -2.32 20.10 -6.78
CA VAL A 89 -2.85 20.93 -5.70
C VAL A 89 -3.89 21.93 -6.21
N ASP A 90 -3.69 22.44 -7.41
CA ASP A 90 -4.53 23.45 -8.06
C ASP A 90 -5.53 22.87 -9.08
N GLY A 91 -5.59 21.57 -9.24
CA GLY A 91 -6.46 20.90 -10.21
C GLY A 91 -5.93 20.85 -11.64
N THR A 92 -4.74 21.37 -11.90
CA THR A 92 -4.11 21.41 -13.24
C THR A 92 -3.03 20.33 -13.44
N GLY A 93 -2.84 19.47 -12.46
CA GLY A 93 -1.84 18.40 -12.51
C GLY A 93 -2.16 17.30 -13.50
N GLY A 94 -1.17 16.47 -13.77
CA GLY A 94 -1.25 15.31 -14.65
C GLY A 94 -0.60 14.08 -14.02
N ILE A 95 -0.31 13.08 -14.85
CA ILE A 95 0.47 11.91 -14.43
C ILE A 95 1.79 12.40 -13.82
N THR A 96 2.10 11.89 -12.63
CA THR A 96 3.26 12.36 -11.87
C THR A 96 3.90 11.24 -11.06
N ALA A 97 5.22 11.30 -10.90
CA ALA A 97 5.93 10.47 -9.93
C ALA A 97 5.72 10.92 -8.47
N ASN A 98 5.23 12.14 -8.27
CA ASN A 98 5.03 12.76 -6.96
C ASN A 98 3.57 13.18 -6.78
N PRO A 99 2.65 12.23 -6.45
CA PRO A 99 1.26 12.59 -6.22
C PRO A 99 1.14 13.60 -5.08
N CYS A 100 0.23 14.58 -5.25
CA CYS A 100 0.13 15.71 -4.32
C CYS A 100 -0.40 15.32 -2.94
N GLY A 101 -1.16 14.23 -2.84
CA GLY A 101 -1.74 13.74 -1.58
C GLY A 101 -2.94 14.53 -1.08
N VAL A 102 -3.29 15.66 -1.69
CA VAL A 102 -4.34 16.57 -1.21
C VAL A 102 -5.50 16.79 -2.18
N CYS A 103 -5.33 16.43 -3.47
CA CYS A 103 -6.44 16.52 -4.42
C CYS A 103 -7.50 15.45 -4.14
N GLN A 104 -8.67 15.60 -4.75
CA GLN A 104 -9.79 14.68 -4.54
C GLN A 104 -9.42 13.23 -4.88
N ALA A 105 -8.73 13.02 -6.00
CA ALA A 105 -8.29 11.69 -6.40
C ALA A 105 -7.33 11.06 -5.38
N CYS A 106 -6.30 11.77 -4.94
CA CYS A 106 -5.33 11.29 -3.96
C CYS A 106 -5.99 10.95 -2.62
N THR A 107 -6.85 11.85 -2.10
CA THR A 107 -7.53 11.63 -0.82
C THR A 107 -8.53 10.48 -0.89
N ASP A 108 -9.27 10.34 -1.97
CA ASP A 108 -10.24 9.27 -2.15
C ASP A 108 -9.58 7.90 -2.35
N ILE A 109 -8.46 7.84 -3.06
CA ILE A 109 -7.67 6.59 -3.19
C ILE A 109 -7.15 6.16 -1.81
N ASP A 110 -6.57 7.07 -1.05
CA ASP A 110 -6.07 6.77 0.31
C ASP A 110 -7.20 6.34 1.26
N ALA A 111 -8.40 6.88 1.09
CA ALA A 111 -9.57 6.54 1.88
C ALA A 111 -10.30 5.27 1.39
N GLY A 112 -9.89 4.70 0.26
CA GLY A 112 -10.52 3.50 -0.31
C GLY A 112 -11.88 3.76 -0.95
N ARG A 113 -12.17 4.98 -1.40
CA ARG A 113 -13.47 5.36 -1.99
C ARG A 113 -13.39 6.06 -3.35
N PHE A 114 -12.25 5.98 -4.03
CA PHE A 114 -12.13 6.49 -5.38
C PHE A 114 -12.81 5.54 -6.36
N VAL A 115 -13.78 6.03 -7.12
CA VAL A 115 -14.63 5.18 -7.98
C VAL A 115 -13.85 4.44 -9.07
N ASP A 116 -12.76 5.00 -9.56
CA ASP A 116 -11.93 4.42 -10.62
C ASP A 116 -10.75 3.59 -10.11
N TYR A 117 -10.66 3.40 -8.79
CA TYR A 117 -9.67 2.52 -8.16
C TYR A 117 -10.37 1.47 -7.31
N THR A 118 -10.19 0.21 -7.66
CA THR A 118 -10.79 -0.92 -6.95
C THR A 118 -9.72 -1.87 -6.48
N GLU A 119 -9.77 -2.25 -5.21
CA GLU A 119 -8.93 -3.29 -4.61
C GLU A 119 -9.79 -4.52 -4.34
N LEU A 120 -9.36 -5.67 -4.87
CA LEU A 120 -9.98 -6.96 -4.60
C LEU A 120 -8.94 -7.94 -4.06
N ASP A 121 -9.36 -8.78 -3.11
CA ASP A 121 -8.61 -9.93 -2.64
C ASP A 121 -9.21 -11.22 -3.23
N ALA A 122 -8.47 -11.84 -4.15
CA ALA A 122 -8.92 -13.08 -4.79
C ALA A 122 -8.96 -14.28 -3.85
N ALA A 123 -8.30 -14.20 -2.69
CA ALA A 123 -8.35 -15.23 -1.66
C ALA A 123 -9.62 -15.16 -0.79
N SER A 124 -10.38 -14.07 -0.84
CA SER A 124 -11.62 -13.93 -0.09
C SER A 124 -12.76 -14.73 -0.73
N ASN A 125 -13.75 -15.13 0.08
CA ASN A 125 -14.93 -15.88 -0.41
C ASN A 125 -15.78 -15.08 -1.42
N ARG A 126 -15.68 -13.75 -1.39
CA ARG A 126 -16.35 -12.85 -2.34
C ARG A 126 -15.54 -12.59 -3.60
N GLY A 127 -14.23 -12.89 -3.57
CA GLY A 127 -13.30 -12.50 -4.62
C GLY A 127 -13.63 -13.05 -5.99
N VAL A 128 -14.17 -14.28 -6.09
CA VAL A 128 -14.49 -14.93 -7.37
C VAL A 128 -15.57 -14.17 -8.12
N ASP A 129 -16.69 -13.87 -7.46
CA ASP A 129 -17.81 -13.15 -8.09
C ASP A 129 -17.48 -11.68 -8.35
N GLU A 130 -16.74 -11.05 -7.44
CA GLU A 130 -16.31 -9.66 -7.57
C GLU A 130 -15.33 -9.46 -8.72
N VAL A 131 -14.41 -10.39 -8.96
CA VAL A 131 -13.47 -10.31 -10.10
C VAL A 131 -14.21 -10.40 -11.43
N GLN A 132 -15.22 -11.27 -11.54
CA GLN A 132 -16.06 -11.37 -12.74
C GLN A 132 -16.76 -10.03 -13.03
N SER A 133 -17.40 -9.44 -12.03
CA SER A 133 -18.04 -8.13 -12.13
C SER A 133 -17.04 -7.02 -12.48
N LEU A 134 -15.86 -7.07 -11.90
CA LEU A 134 -14.79 -6.10 -12.17
C LEU A 134 -14.37 -6.14 -13.64
N LEU A 135 -14.15 -7.34 -14.19
CA LEU A 135 -13.76 -7.51 -15.58
C LEU A 135 -14.85 -7.05 -16.56
N GLU A 136 -16.13 -7.20 -16.20
CA GLU A 136 -17.25 -6.66 -16.97
C GLU A 136 -17.24 -5.12 -17.01
N GLN A 137 -16.73 -4.48 -15.96
CA GLN A 137 -16.58 -3.02 -15.88
C GLN A 137 -15.42 -2.48 -16.73
N ALA A 138 -14.50 -3.33 -17.18
CA ALA A 138 -13.31 -2.93 -17.91
C ALA A 138 -13.61 -2.21 -19.25
N VAL A 139 -14.76 -2.46 -19.84
CA VAL A 139 -15.17 -1.84 -21.11
C VAL A 139 -15.62 -0.37 -20.96
N TYR A 140 -15.88 0.06 -19.73
CA TYR A 140 -16.34 1.42 -19.46
C TYR A 140 -15.18 2.33 -19.11
N LYS A 141 -15.23 3.57 -19.62
CA LYS A 141 -14.23 4.60 -19.34
C LYS A 141 -14.24 5.01 -17.85
N PRO A 142 -13.13 5.56 -17.33
CA PRO A 142 -13.12 6.13 -15.99
C PRO A 142 -14.22 7.18 -15.80
N VAL A 143 -14.80 7.23 -14.61
CA VAL A 143 -15.84 8.20 -14.26
C VAL A 143 -15.22 9.53 -13.85
N GLN A 144 -14.17 9.53 -13.03
CA GLN A 144 -13.53 10.73 -12.49
C GLN A 144 -12.05 10.83 -12.86
N GLY A 145 -11.34 9.71 -12.89
CA GLY A 145 -9.91 9.67 -13.13
C GLY A 145 -9.54 9.67 -14.61
N ARG A 146 -8.23 9.75 -14.88
CA ARG A 146 -7.65 9.50 -16.20
C ARG A 146 -7.57 8.01 -16.51
N PHE A 147 -7.32 7.22 -15.47
CA PHE A 147 -7.17 5.78 -15.56
C PHE A 147 -8.10 5.06 -14.59
N LYS A 148 -8.63 3.96 -15.06
CA LYS A 148 -9.30 2.97 -14.25
C LYS A 148 -8.27 1.94 -13.81
N VAL A 149 -8.11 1.76 -12.51
CA VAL A 149 -7.08 0.88 -11.92
C VAL A 149 -7.74 -0.24 -11.14
N PHE A 150 -7.46 -1.48 -11.53
CA PHE A 150 -7.91 -2.68 -10.86
C PHE A 150 -6.73 -3.33 -10.15
N MET A 151 -6.77 -3.30 -8.82
CA MET A 151 -5.82 -4.02 -7.98
C MET A 151 -6.42 -5.35 -7.53
N ILE A 152 -5.78 -6.45 -7.89
CA ILE A 152 -6.18 -7.80 -7.50
C ILE A 152 -5.07 -8.42 -6.66
N ASP A 153 -5.32 -8.54 -5.37
CA ASP A 153 -4.39 -9.19 -4.44
C ASP A 153 -4.60 -10.71 -4.43
N GLU A 154 -3.52 -11.43 -4.14
CA GLU A 154 -3.50 -12.90 -4.18
C GLU A 154 -4.05 -13.45 -5.51
N VAL A 155 -3.64 -12.85 -6.61
CA VAL A 155 -4.17 -13.14 -7.96
C VAL A 155 -4.05 -14.61 -8.36
N HIS A 156 -3.10 -15.35 -7.78
CA HIS A 156 -2.93 -16.79 -8.01
C HIS A 156 -4.13 -17.62 -7.55
N MET A 157 -5.00 -17.06 -6.71
CA MET A 157 -6.22 -17.72 -6.22
C MET A 157 -7.40 -17.60 -7.18
N LEU A 158 -7.26 -16.88 -8.30
CA LEU A 158 -8.31 -16.81 -9.30
C LEU A 158 -8.62 -18.18 -9.92
N THR A 159 -9.88 -18.38 -10.29
CA THR A 159 -10.30 -19.55 -11.07
C THR A 159 -9.74 -19.47 -12.50
N ASN A 160 -9.68 -20.60 -13.19
CA ASN A 160 -9.29 -20.64 -14.61
C ASN A 160 -10.21 -19.79 -15.47
N THR A 161 -11.49 -19.78 -15.17
CA THR A 161 -12.47 -18.94 -15.88
C THR A 161 -12.15 -17.44 -15.71
N ALA A 162 -11.83 -17.01 -14.50
CA ALA A 162 -11.44 -15.63 -14.21
C ALA A 162 -10.11 -15.26 -14.89
N PHE A 163 -9.11 -16.14 -14.86
CA PHE A 163 -7.87 -15.93 -15.59
C PHE A 163 -8.07 -15.78 -17.09
N ASN A 164 -8.90 -16.62 -17.69
CA ASN A 164 -9.20 -16.55 -19.12
C ASN A 164 -9.94 -15.24 -19.47
N ALA A 165 -10.86 -14.81 -18.64
CA ALA A 165 -11.54 -13.52 -18.83
C ALA A 165 -10.56 -12.34 -18.74
N MET A 166 -9.64 -12.38 -17.76
CA MET A 166 -8.60 -11.36 -17.60
C MET A 166 -7.64 -11.34 -18.78
N LEU A 167 -7.25 -12.50 -19.29
CA LEU A 167 -6.34 -12.62 -20.45
C LEU A 167 -6.90 -11.96 -21.69
N LYS A 168 -8.19 -12.07 -21.94
CA LYS A 168 -8.84 -11.38 -23.07
C LYS A 168 -8.64 -9.87 -22.98
N THR A 169 -8.78 -9.31 -21.79
CA THR A 169 -8.57 -7.88 -21.56
C THR A 169 -7.08 -7.51 -21.64
N LEU A 170 -6.18 -8.37 -21.17
CA LEU A 170 -4.73 -8.14 -21.23
C LEU A 170 -4.17 -8.22 -22.67
N GLU A 171 -4.82 -8.94 -23.56
CA GLU A 171 -4.41 -9.06 -24.96
C GLU A 171 -4.74 -7.81 -25.77
N GLU A 172 -5.90 -7.19 -25.50
CA GLU A 172 -6.36 -5.95 -26.13
C GLU A 172 -6.84 -4.96 -25.06
N PRO A 173 -5.94 -4.43 -24.22
CA PRO A 173 -6.34 -3.59 -23.11
C PRO A 173 -6.79 -2.21 -23.60
N PRO A 174 -7.88 -1.67 -23.04
CA PRO A 174 -8.19 -0.26 -23.22
C PRO A 174 -7.07 0.64 -22.67
N GLU A 175 -6.78 1.75 -23.34
CA GLU A 175 -5.69 2.65 -22.92
C GLU A 175 -5.87 3.22 -21.53
N TYR A 176 -7.11 3.41 -21.10
CA TYR A 176 -7.45 3.95 -19.78
C TYR A 176 -7.37 2.92 -18.65
N LEU A 177 -7.22 1.63 -18.96
CA LEU A 177 -7.25 0.55 -17.97
C LEU A 177 -5.85 0.15 -17.54
N LYS A 178 -5.64 0.04 -16.24
CA LYS A 178 -4.42 -0.47 -15.63
C LYS A 178 -4.74 -1.58 -14.64
N PHE A 179 -4.07 -2.72 -14.79
CA PHE A 179 -4.08 -3.79 -13.81
C PHE A 179 -2.88 -3.67 -12.88
N VAL A 180 -3.12 -3.80 -11.60
CA VAL A 180 -2.07 -4.00 -10.60
C VAL A 180 -2.36 -5.32 -9.89
N LEU A 181 -1.57 -6.32 -10.22
CA LEU A 181 -1.70 -7.68 -9.69
C LEU A 181 -0.67 -7.89 -8.59
N ALA A 182 -1.05 -8.57 -7.52
CA ALA A 182 -0.15 -8.91 -6.44
C ALA A 182 -0.28 -10.40 -6.10
N THR A 183 0.83 -11.02 -5.78
CA THR A 183 0.86 -12.44 -5.38
C THR A 183 2.00 -12.74 -4.43
N THR A 184 1.75 -13.61 -3.47
CA THR A 184 2.79 -14.24 -2.63
C THR A 184 3.41 -15.46 -3.31
N ASP A 185 2.77 -15.99 -4.35
CA ASP A 185 3.19 -17.20 -5.04
C ASP A 185 3.12 -17.05 -6.57
N PRO A 186 4.15 -16.42 -7.17
CA PRO A 186 4.16 -16.17 -8.62
C PRO A 186 4.19 -17.45 -9.44
N GLN A 187 4.63 -18.56 -8.89
CA GLN A 187 4.70 -19.85 -9.59
C GLN A 187 3.32 -20.41 -9.92
N LYS A 188 2.29 -20.00 -9.17
CA LYS A 188 0.90 -20.40 -9.40
C LYS A 188 0.16 -19.50 -10.39
N VAL A 189 0.77 -18.42 -10.83
CA VAL A 189 0.18 -17.54 -11.85
C VAL A 189 0.50 -18.10 -13.23
N PRO A 190 -0.48 -18.24 -14.14
CA PRO A 190 -0.22 -18.74 -15.48
C PRO A 190 0.84 -17.94 -16.23
N VAL A 191 1.72 -18.60 -16.95
CA VAL A 191 2.78 -17.97 -17.74
C VAL A 191 2.21 -16.98 -18.75
N THR A 192 1.04 -17.27 -19.30
CA THR A 192 0.33 -16.38 -20.22
C THR A 192 -0.04 -15.03 -19.61
N VAL A 193 -0.33 -15.00 -18.32
CA VAL A 193 -0.55 -13.75 -17.57
C VAL A 193 0.77 -13.08 -17.24
N LEU A 194 1.75 -13.85 -16.72
CA LEU A 194 3.07 -13.34 -16.35
C LEU A 194 3.77 -12.64 -17.51
N SER A 195 3.69 -13.21 -18.70
CA SER A 195 4.34 -12.65 -19.92
C SER A 195 3.74 -11.31 -20.38
N ARG A 196 2.54 -10.98 -19.92
CA ARG A 196 1.83 -9.72 -20.25
C ARG A 196 1.95 -8.65 -19.17
N CYS A 197 2.66 -8.95 -18.09
CA CYS A 197 2.84 -8.04 -16.97
C CYS A 197 4.27 -7.54 -16.87
N LEU A 198 4.44 -6.30 -16.46
CA LEU A 198 5.71 -5.81 -15.97
C LEU A 198 5.85 -6.27 -14.50
N GLN A 199 6.88 -7.07 -14.23
CA GLN A 199 7.01 -7.77 -12.95
C GLN A 199 8.02 -7.07 -12.04
N PHE A 200 7.63 -6.90 -10.77
CA PHE A 200 8.49 -6.37 -9.72
C PHE A 200 8.46 -7.29 -8.50
N ASN A 201 9.63 -7.62 -8.01
CA ASN A 201 9.75 -8.38 -6.76
C ASN A 201 10.02 -7.42 -5.60
N LEU A 202 9.07 -7.32 -4.66
CA LEU A 202 9.25 -6.60 -3.42
C LEU A 202 9.98 -7.48 -2.41
N ARG A 203 11.03 -6.94 -1.81
CA ARG A 203 11.92 -7.69 -0.92
C ARG A 203 11.54 -7.46 0.54
N PRO A 204 11.69 -8.50 1.41
CA PRO A 204 11.67 -8.28 2.84
C PRO A 204 12.73 -7.25 3.22
N MET A 205 12.40 -6.36 4.17
CA MET A 205 13.35 -5.36 4.64
C MET A 205 14.39 -5.98 5.55
N ALA A 206 15.63 -5.48 5.46
CA ALA A 206 16.68 -5.85 6.39
C ALA A 206 16.30 -5.43 7.82
N PRO A 207 16.66 -6.21 8.86
CA PRO A 207 16.34 -5.85 10.25
C PRO A 207 16.84 -4.45 10.66
N GLU A 208 17.98 -4.03 10.16
CA GLU A 208 18.55 -2.69 10.42
C GLU A 208 17.67 -1.58 9.84
N THR A 209 17.11 -1.79 8.65
CA THR A 209 16.18 -0.85 8.00
C THR A 209 14.88 -0.74 8.78
N VAL A 210 14.35 -1.87 9.24
CA VAL A 210 13.14 -1.90 10.09
C VAL A 210 13.41 -1.19 11.42
N LEU A 211 14.56 -1.45 12.04
CA LEU A 211 14.99 -0.83 13.30
C LEU A 211 15.05 0.70 13.18
N GLU A 212 15.69 1.21 12.14
CA GLU A 212 15.82 2.65 11.88
C GLU A 212 14.45 3.30 11.70
N HIS A 213 13.58 2.68 10.92
CA HIS A 213 12.23 3.21 10.68
C HIS A 213 11.36 3.18 11.93
N LEU A 214 11.44 2.13 12.75
CA LEU A 214 10.74 2.07 14.03
C LEU A 214 11.20 3.20 14.98
N GLY A 215 12.51 3.46 15.03
CA GLY A 215 13.05 4.57 15.80
C GLY A 215 12.51 5.93 15.35
N HIS A 216 12.41 6.14 14.05
CA HIS A 216 11.82 7.34 13.46
C HIS A 216 10.32 7.49 13.81
N VAL A 217 9.54 6.43 13.67
CA VAL A 217 8.10 6.42 13.99
C VAL A 217 7.88 6.72 15.47
N LEU A 218 8.58 6.04 16.36
CA LEU A 218 8.46 6.25 17.81
C LEU A 218 8.90 7.64 18.22
N GLY A 219 9.92 8.21 17.57
CA GLY A 219 10.33 9.60 17.77
C GLY A 219 9.23 10.57 17.39
N GLN A 220 8.53 10.35 16.30
CA GLN A 220 7.40 11.19 15.87
C GLN A 220 6.18 11.05 16.80
N GLU A 221 5.97 9.89 17.39
CA GLU A 221 4.92 9.64 18.38
C GLU A 221 5.30 10.08 19.78
N ASN A 222 6.49 10.63 20.01
CA ASN A 222 7.04 11.01 21.30
C ASN A 222 7.06 9.85 22.31
N ILE A 223 7.37 8.66 21.85
CA ILE A 223 7.47 7.46 22.65
C ILE A 223 8.95 7.12 22.84
N GLU A 224 9.39 7.09 24.10
CA GLU A 224 10.73 6.62 24.40
C GLU A 224 10.81 5.10 24.27
N SER A 225 11.92 4.62 23.72
CA SER A 225 12.14 3.20 23.48
C SER A 225 13.56 2.81 23.82
N GLU A 226 13.71 1.62 24.37
CA GLU A 226 15.03 1.03 24.57
C GLU A 226 15.52 0.41 23.25
N PRO A 227 16.81 0.63 22.89
CA PRO A 227 17.36 0.07 21.65
C PRO A 227 17.21 -1.45 21.53
N GLN A 228 17.31 -2.16 22.66
CA GLN A 228 17.14 -3.62 22.69
C GLN A 228 15.71 -4.04 22.40
N ALA A 229 14.72 -3.30 22.87
CA ALA A 229 13.31 -3.53 22.57
C ALA A 229 13.03 -3.37 21.06
N LEU A 230 13.56 -2.32 20.46
CA LEU A 230 13.43 -2.09 19.02
C LEU A 230 14.07 -3.21 18.18
N ARG A 231 15.22 -3.72 18.60
CA ARG A 231 15.88 -4.84 17.92
C ARG A 231 15.03 -6.11 17.96
N LEU A 232 14.38 -6.39 19.08
CA LEU A 232 13.48 -7.54 19.21
C LEU A 232 12.25 -7.40 18.30
N LEU A 233 11.66 -6.22 18.24
CA LEU A 233 10.52 -5.93 17.35
C LEU A 233 10.90 -6.05 15.88
N ALA A 234 12.03 -5.47 15.50
CA ALA A 234 12.55 -5.54 14.13
C ALA A 234 12.82 -6.98 13.69
N ARG A 235 13.39 -7.79 14.58
CA ARG A 235 13.67 -9.22 14.31
C ARG A 235 12.39 -10.03 14.20
N ALA A 236 11.42 -9.81 15.07
CA ALA A 236 10.15 -10.51 15.07
C ALA A 236 9.29 -10.19 13.83
N ALA A 237 9.47 -9.04 13.23
CA ALA A 237 8.73 -8.59 12.05
C ALA A 237 9.13 -9.33 10.75
N ARG A 238 10.27 -10.00 10.71
CA ARG A 238 10.75 -10.81 9.58
C ARG A 238 10.72 -10.07 8.23
N GLY A 239 11.14 -8.81 8.23
CA GLY A 239 11.21 -7.97 7.03
C GLY A 239 9.90 -7.31 6.60
N SER A 240 8.82 -7.46 7.37
CA SER A 240 7.53 -6.79 7.15
C SER A 240 7.41 -5.54 8.03
N MET A 241 7.39 -4.35 7.42
CA MET A 241 7.17 -3.10 8.16
C MET A 241 5.78 -3.05 8.79
N ARG A 242 4.76 -3.57 8.11
CA ARG A 242 3.40 -3.64 8.67
C ARG A 242 3.39 -4.47 9.96
N ASP A 243 4.04 -5.62 9.96
CA ASP A 243 4.12 -6.47 11.15
C ASP A 243 4.95 -5.81 12.27
N ALA A 244 6.04 -5.13 11.91
CA ALA A 244 6.83 -4.36 12.87
C ALA A 244 5.99 -3.28 13.57
N LEU A 245 5.22 -2.51 12.83
CA LEU A 245 4.36 -1.47 13.36
C LEU A 245 3.21 -2.06 14.18
N SER A 246 2.61 -3.17 13.74
CA SER A 246 1.56 -3.85 14.50
C SER A 246 2.07 -4.43 15.82
N LEU A 247 3.24 -5.04 15.83
CA LEU A 247 3.89 -5.53 17.06
C LEU A 247 4.23 -4.38 18.01
N THR A 248 4.64 -3.24 17.44
CA THR A 248 4.93 -2.03 18.23
C THR A 248 3.66 -1.49 18.89
N ASP A 249 2.53 -1.43 18.18
CA ASP A 249 1.23 -1.06 18.74
C ASP A 249 0.83 -1.97 19.92
N GLN A 250 1.01 -3.28 19.77
CA GLN A 250 0.73 -4.25 20.82
C GLN A 250 1.61 -4.01 22.05
N ALA A 251 2.90 -3.76 21.84
CA ALA A 251 3.84 -3.48 22.93
C ALA A 251 3.47 -2.19 23.70
N ILE A 252 3.05 -1.14 23.00
CA ILE A 252 2.58 0.12 23.58
C ILE A 252 1.31 -0.11 24.41
N ALA A 253 0.32 -0.81 23.84
CA ALA A 253 -0.95 -1.10 24.47
C ALA A 253 -0.75 -1.93 25.77
N TYR A 254 0.09 -2.95 25.72
CA TYR A 254 0.38 -3.80 26.88
C TYR A 254 0.96 -3.01 28.05
N ARG A 255 1.81 -2.03 27.78
CA ARG A 255 2.44 -1.20 28.83
C ARG A 255 1.48 -0.18 29.46
N SER A 256 0.42 0.21 28.76
CA SER A 256 -0.54 1.18 29.30
C SER A 256 -1.46 0.60 30.37
N GLU A 257 -1.41 -0.71 30.64
CA GLU A 257 -2.18 -1.40 31.65
C GLU A 257 -1.42 -1.59 32.98
N GLU A 258 -0.12 -1.27 33.05
CA GLU A 258 0.68 -1.23 34.28
C GLU A 258 0.79 0.21 34.82
#